data_1439d495c00098e9693a2226ffa1943a
#
_entry.id   1439d495c00098e9693a2226ffa1943a
#
_cell.length_a   1.000
_cell.length_b   1.000
_cell.length_c   1.000
_cell.angle_alpha   90.00
_cell.angle_beta   90.00
_cell.angle_gamma   90.00
#
_symmetry.space_group_name_H-M   'P 1'
#
loop_
_entity.id
_entity.type
_entity.pdbx_description
1 polymer ?
#
loop_
_entity_poly.entity_id
_entity_poly.type
_entity_poly.pdbx_seq_one_letter_code
_entity_poly.pdbx_strand_id
1 'polypeptide(L)'
;IIVLAADNLMDFSLSNFYTYYRKVNGSCVCVKEVKPHELAKMGIVLMDENDRIYDFEEKPKNPKSHIGAFAVYIYKRETAKLLKDYLKEGNNPDAPGNFPAWLCRREPVYGYVFQGQCYDIGTPDAYGEVQELYRVEQE
;
A
#
# COMPACT_ATOMS: atom_id res chain seq x y z
N ILE A 1 0.86 -1.33 -14.50
CA ILE A 1 -0.42 -0.73 -14.11
C ILE A 1 -0.25 -0.09 -12.75
N ILE A 2 -0.56 1.20 -12.62
CA ILE A 2 -0.56 1.90 -11.33
C ILE A 2 -2.00 1.91 -10.82
N VAL A 3 -2.18 1.58 -9.54
CA VAL A 3 -3.46 1.61 -8.83
C VAL A 3 -3.32 2.50 -7.61
N LEU A 4 -4.22 3.46 -7.49
CA LEU A 4 -4.25 4.45 -6.41
C LEU A 4 -5.65 4.48 -5.79
N ALA A 5 -5.74 4.52 -4.47
CA ALA A 5 -7.00 4.82 -3.80
C ALA A 5 -7.36 6.31 -4.02
N ALA A 6 -8.60 6.57 -4.39
CA ALA A 6 -9.07 7.92 -4.76
C ALA A 6 -9.27 8.86 -3.56
N ASP A 7 -9.32 8.30 -2.36
CA ASP A 7 -9.48 8.98 -1.07
C ASP A 7 -8.17 9.13 -0.29
N ASN A 8 -7.04 9.02 -0.99
CA ASN A 8 -5.72 9.21 -0.39
C ASN A 8 -5.03 10.43 -1.00
N LEU A 9 -4.58 11.33 -0.16
CA LEU A 9 -3.73 12.47 -0.53
C LEU A 9 -2.27 12.13 -0.19
N MET A 10 -1.39 12.21 -1.19
CA MET A 10 0.02 11.89 -1.03
C MET A 10 0.91 13.05 -1.47
N ASP A 11 1.99 13.30 -0.73
CA ASP A 11 2.98 14.34 -1.01
C ASP A 11 4.34 13.79 -1.47
N PHE A 12 4.40 12.49 -1.81
CA PHE A 12 5.62 11.85 -2.28
C PHE A 12 5.64 11.65 -3.81
N SER A 13 6.83 11.47 -4.36
CA SER A 13 7.05 11.36 -5.80
C SER A 13 6.66 9.98 -6.35
N LEU A 14 5.64 9.94 -7.20
CA LEU A 14 5.29 8.74 -7.97
C LEU A 14 6.38 8.36 -8.99
N SER A 15 7.17 9.32 -9.47
CA SER A 15 8.32 9.07 -10.35
C SER A 15 9.40 8.24 -9.65
N ASN A 16 9.67 8.54 -8.36
CA ASN A 16 10.61 7.76 -7.56
C ASN A 16 10.10 6.34 -7.33
N PHE A 17 8.81 6.19 -7.06
CA PHE A 17 8.17 4.87 -6.92
C PHE A 17 8.25 4.07 -8.23
N TYR A 18 7.98 4.71 -9.37
CA TYR A 18 8.13 4.05 -10.67
C TYR A 18 9.59 3.68 -10.97
N THR A 19 10.55 4.52 -10.60
CA THR A 19 11.98 4.22 -10.74
C THR A 19 12.38 3.00 -9.92
N TYR A 20 11.87 2.89 -8.69
CA TYR A 20 12.06 1.71 -7.85
C TYR A 20 11.48 0.45 -8.51
N TYR A 21 10.22 0.52 -8.97
CA TYR A 21 9.58 -0.59 -9.70
C TYR A 21 10.39 -1.08 -10.88
N ARG A 22 11.05 -0.16 -11.61
CA ARG A 22 11.91 -0.51 -12.75
C ARG A 22 13.18 -1.28 -12.34
N LYS A 23 13.62 -1.17 -11.11
CA LYS A 23 14.81 -1.85 -10.57
C LYS A 23 14.51 -3.24 -10.05
N VAL A 24 13.33 -3.46 -9.51
CA VAL A 24 12.92 -4.75 -8.96
C VAL A 24 12.17 -5.58 -10.00
N ASN A 25 12.20 -6.90 -9.86
CA ASN A 25 11.50 -7.79 -10.78
C ASN A 25 10.20 -8.32 -10.16
N GLY A 26 9.29 -7.41 -9.82
CA GLY A 26 8.02 -7.77 -9.19
C GLY A 26 7.04 -6.60 -9.13
N SER A 27 5.84 -6.88 -8.68
CA SER A 27 4.87 -5.84 -8.33
C SER A 27 5.32 -5.11 -7.07
N CYS A 28 4.88 -3.86 -6.88
CA CYS A 28 5.32 -3.02 -5.77
C CYS A 28 4.15 -2.43 -5.02
N VAL A 29 4.33 -2.27 -3.71
CA VAL A 29 3.39 -1.62 -2.78
C VAL A 29 4.13 -0.51 -2.06
N CYS A 30 3.53 0.66 -1.93
CA CYS A 30 4.05 1.70 -1.06
C CYS A 30 3.88 1.30 0.40
N VAL A 31 4.96 1.36 1.17
CA VAL A 31 4.98 0.99 2.58
C VAL A 31 5.71 2.04 3.42
N LYS A 32 5.37 2.12 4.70
CA LYS A 32 6.03 3.01 5.65
C LYS A 32 5.88 2.47 7.06
N GLU A 33 6.84 2.75 7.92
CA GLU A 33 6.67 2.55 9.36
C GLU A 33 5.57 3.49 9.88
N VAL A 34 4.59 2.92 10.60
CA VAL A 34 3.43 3.64 11.12
C VAL A 34 3.31 3.50 12.63
N LYS A 35 2.55 4.39 13.23
CA LYS A 35 2.33 4.40 14.69
C LYS A 35 1.47 3.23 15.13
N PRO A 36 1.65 2.72 16.38
CA PRO A 36 0.90 1.56 16.88
C PRO A 36 -0.62 1.66 16.75
N HIS A 37 -1.21 2.84 16.90
CA HIS A 37 -2.66 3.04 16.81
C HIS A 37 -3.23 2.96 15.39
N GLU A 38 -2.36 2.99 14.37
CA GLU A 38 -2.74 2.88 12.95
C GLU A 38 -2.71 1.44 12.46
N LEU A 39 -1.93 0.56 13.10
CA LEU A 39 -1.65 -0.80 12.64
C LEU A 39 -2.91 -1.65 12.39
N ALA A 40 -3.94 -1.52 13.23
CA ALA A 40 -5.18 -2.29 13.08
C ALA A 40 -6.10 -1.79 11.96
N LYS A 41 -5.78 -0.65 11.33
CA LYS A 41 -6.62 0.00 10.33
C LYS A 41 -6.17 -0.25 8.89
N MET A 42 -4.99 -0.83 8.70
CA MET A 42 -4.34 -0.95 7.40
C MET A 42 -3.70 -2.32 7.20
N GLY A 43 -3.27 -2.60 5.99
CA GLY A 43 -2.47 -3.77 5.68
C GLY A 43 -1.10 -3.69 6.36
N ILE A 44 -0.64 -4.78 6.96
CA ILE A 44 0.65 -4.89 7.62
C ILE A 44 1.51 -5.90 6.88
N VAL A 45 2.77 -5.50 6.61
CA VAL A 45 3.69 -6.32 5.83
C VAL A 45 4.91 -6.74 6.64
N LEU A 46 5.43 -7.92 6.31
CA LEU A 46 6.77 -8.38 6.68
C LEU A 46 7.63 -8.43 5.43
N MET A 47 8.80 -7.80 5.49
CA MET A 47 9.74 -7.73 4.38
C MET A 47 11.09 -8.30 4.77
N ASP A 48 11.79 -8.88 3.80
CA ASP A 48 13.17 -9.28 3.96
C ASP A 48 14.15 -8.10 3.71
N GLU A 49 15.44 -8.39 3.80
CA GLU A 49 16.53 -7.42 3.59
C GLU A 49 16.61 -6.84 2.17
N ASN A 50 15.91 -7.45 1.21
CA ASN A 50 15.80 -6.99 -0.17
C ASN A 50 14.45 -6.31 -0.47
N ASP A 51 13.74 -5.90 0.57
CA ASP A 51 12.39 -5.30 0.50
C ASP A 51 11.31 -6.21 -0.10
N ARG A 52 11.57 -7.52 -0.23
CA ARG A 52 10.57 -8.47 -0.68
C ARG A 52 9.57 -8.74 0.43
N ILE A 53 8.29 -8.55 0.12
CA ILE A 53 7.19 -8.86 1.02
C ILE A 53 6.98 -10.39 1.03
N TYR A 54 7.17 -11.01 2.19
CA TYR A 54 6.94 -12.45 2.38
C TYR A 54 5.69 -12.77 3.20
N ASP A 55 5.14 -11.79 3.93
CA ASP A 55 3.84 -11.89 4.58
C ASP A 55 3.10 -10.55 4.51
N PHE A 56 1.80 -10.62 4.32
CA PHE A 56 0.91 -9.46 4.22
C PHE A 56 -0.45 -9.84 4.82
N GLU A 57 -0.88 -9.09 5.82
CA GLU A 57 -2.17 -9.27 6.47
C GLU A 57 -2.97 -7.97 6.40
N GLU A 58 -4.17 -8.03 5.83
CA GLU A 58 -5.08 -6.88 5.78
C GLU A 58 -5.78 -6.72 7.13
N LYS A 59 -5.61 -5.56 7.77
CA LYS A 59 -6.22 -5.18 9.06
C LYS A 59 -6.10 -6.28 10.13
N PRO A 60 -4.88 -6.74 10.47
CA PRO A 60 -4.70 -7.84 11.40
C PRO A 60 -5.07 -7.43 12.83
N LYS A 61 -5.65 -8.38 13.58
CA LYS A 61 -5.94 -8.18 15.02
C LYS A 61 -4.66 -8.08 15.85
N ASN A 62 -3.63 -8.83 15.44
CA ASN A 62 -2.32 -8.88 16.11
C ASN A 62 -1.24 -8.58 15.06
N PRO A 63 -0.92 -7.29 14.82
CA PRO A 63 0.09 -6.90 13.83
C PRO A 63 1.46 -7.49 14.14
N LYS A 64 2.10 -8.11 13.15
CA LYS A 64 3.42 -8.76 13.29
C LYS A 64 4.58 -7.82 13.01
N SER A 65 4.33 -6.62 12.48
CA SER A 65 5.31 -5.58 12.22
C SER A 65 4.70 -4.19 12.40
N HIS A 66 5.53 -3.16 12.31
CA HIS A 66 5.08 -1.76 12.31
C HIS A 66 5.08 -1.14 10.90
N ILE A 67 5.21 -1.97 9.85
CA ILE A 67 5.25 -1.49 8.47
C ILE A 67 3.87 -1.63 7.86
N GLY A 68 3.23 -0.48 7.63
CA GLY A 68 1.92 -0.39 7.00
C GLY A 68 2.02 -0.28 5.48
N ALA A 69 1.09 -0.94 4.80
CA ALA A 69 0.91 -0.85 3.35
C ALA A 69 -0.14 0.22 3.02
N PHE A 70 0.21 1.09 2.10
CA PHE A 70 -0.67 2.14 1.60
C PHE A 70 -1.26 1.72 0.25
N ALA A 71 -2.48 2.16 -0.03
CA ALA A 71 -3.22 1.78 -1.24
C ALA A 71 -2.67 2.47 -2.50
N VAL A 72 -1.37 2.31 -2.71
CA VAL A 72 -0.59 2.79 -3.86
C VAL A 72 0.26 1.63 -4.37
N TYR A 73 -0.11 1.11 -5.52
CA TYR A 73 0.45 -0.12 -6.08
C TYR A 73 0.95 0.06 -7.50
N ILE A 74 2.01 -0.67 -7.87
CA ILE A 74 2.37 -0.90 -9.27
C ILE A 74 2.37 -2.40 -9.53
N TYR A 75 1.47 -2.86 -10.38
CA TYR A 75 1.41 -4.25 -10.81
C TYR A 75 2.03 -4.42 -12.19
N LYS A 76 2.72 -5.54 -12.40
CA LYS A 76 3.09 -5.97 -13.75
C LYS A 76 1.82 -6.19 -14.59
N ARG A 77 1.94 -6.06 -15.89
CA ARG A 77 0.82 -6.30 -16.80
C ARG A 77 0.31 -7.73 -16.72
N GLU A 78 1.23 -8.67 -16.58
CA GLU A 78 0.94 -10.09 -16.44
C GLU A 78 0.24 -10.40 -15.12
N THR A 79 0.67 -9.77 -14.04
CA THR A 79 0.08 -9.90 -12.70
C THR A 79 -1.39 -9.48 -12.68
N ALA A 80 -1.76 -8.45 -13.44
CA ALA A 80 -3.16 -8.02 -13.50
C ALA A 80 -4.12 -9.10 -14.01
N LYS A 81 -3.61 -10.09 -14.78
CA LYS A 81 -4.41 -11.23 -15.24
C LYS A 81 -4.75 -12.19 -14.11
N LEU A 82 -3.91 -12.25 -13.08
CA LEU A 82 -4.10 -13.09 -11.90
C LEU A 82 -5.28 -12.61 -11.01
N LEU A 83 -5.74 -11.37 -11.22
CA LEU A 83 -6.94 -10.89 -10.53
C LEU A 83 -8.18 -11.75 -10.82
N LYS A 84 -8.27 -12.31 -12.04
CA LYS A 84 -9.35 -13.25 -12.38
C LYS A 84 -9.25 -14.55 -11.57
N ASP A 85 -8.06 -15.05 -11.35
CA ASP A 85 -7.84 -16.27 -10.58
C ASP A 85 -8.10 -16.00 -9.10
N TYR A 86 -7.66 -14.86 -8.58
CA TYR A 86 -7.99 -14.38 -7.25
C TYR A 86 -9.50 -14.40 -6.96
N LEU A 87 -10.29 -13.86 -7.88
CA LEU A 87 -11.75 -13.82 -7.77
C LEU A 87 -12.41 -15.21 -7.91
N LYS A 88 -11.90 -16.05 -8.82
CA LYS A 88 -12.40 -17.43 -9.00
C LYS A 88 -12.17 -18.32 -7.78
N GLU A 89 -11.10 -18.08 -7.03
CA GLU A 89 -10.80 -18.78 -5.78
C GLU A 89 -11.74 -18.35 -4.63
N GLY A 90 -12.65 -17.40 -4.85
CA GLY A 90 -13.60 -16.93 -3.85
C GLY A 90 -13.00 -15.96 -2.83
N ASN A 91 -11.85 -15.34 -3.15
CA ASN A 91 -11.22 -14.36 -2.28
C ASN A 91 -12.03 -13.06 -2.21
N ASN A 92 -11.90 -12.34 -1.09
CA ASN A 92 -12.66 -11.11 -0.84
C ASN A 92 -12.21 -9.96 -1.77
N PRO A 93 -13.10 -9.41 -2.61
CA PRO A 93 -12.78 -8.32 -3.52
C PRO A 93 -12.85 -6.93 -2.88
N ASP A 94 -13.30 -6.82 -1.63
CA ASP A 94 -13.70 -5.54 -1.03
C ASP A 94 -12.50 -4.63 -0.74
N ALA A 95 -11.46 -5.12 -0.08
CA ALA A 95 -10.31 -4.30 0.28
C ALA A 95 -9.16 -4.45 -0.73
N PRO A 96 -8.58 -3.33 -1.21
CA PRO A 96 -7.49 -3.39 -2.20
C PRO A 96 -6.23 -4.11 -1.69
N GLY A 97 -5.98 -4.13 -0.38
CA GLY A 97 -4.87 -4.85 0.25
C GLY A 97 -5.01 -6.37 0.23
N ASN A 98 -6.20 -6.91 0.01
CA ASN A 98 -6.41 -8.36 -0.06
C ASN A 98 -5.71 -9.00 -1.27
N PHE A 99 -5.69 -8.32 -2.41
CA PHE A 99 -5.03 -8.85 -3.61
C PHE A 99 -3.51 -8.97 -3.45
N PRO A 100 -2.74 -7.93 -3.06
CA PRO A 100 -1.31 -8.09 -2.83
C PRO A 100 -0.98 -9.06 -1.68
N ALA A 101 -1.85 -9.20 -0.67
CA ALA A 101 -1.70 -10.21 0.38
C ALA A 101 -1.78 -11.65 -0.16
N TRP A 102 -2.67 -11.90 -1.10
CA TRP A 102 -2.76 -13.16 -1.82
C TRP A 102 -1.59 -13.35 -2.79
N LEU A 103 -1.20 -12.27 -3.49
CA LEU A 103 -0.20 -12.26 -4.55
C LEU A 103 1.21 -12.55 -4.04
N CYS A 104 1.61 -11.99 -2.89
CA CYS A 104 2.97 -12.11 -2.35
C CYS A 104 3.39 -13.55 -2.05
N ARG A 105 2.42 -14.48 -1.95
CA ARG A 105 2.65 -15.92 -1.77
C ARG A 105 2.82 -16.67 -3.09
N ARG A 106 2.62 -16.02 -4.23
CA ARG A 106 2.61 -16.63 -5.57
C ARG A 106 3.69 -16.06 -6.48
N GLU A 107 3.93 -14.77 -6.39
CA GLU A 107 4.98 -14.10 -7.15
C GLU A 107 5.67 -13.02 -6.31
N PRO A 108 6.86 -12.53 -6.73
CA PRO A 108 7.57 -11.48 -6.01
C PRO A 108 6.76 -10.19 -5.94
N VAL A 109 6.54 -9.69 -4.71
CA VAL A 109 5.98 -8.38 -4.40
C VAL A 109 6.97 -7.65 -3.51
N TYR A 110 7.25 -6.40 -3.80
CA TYR A 110 8.24 -5.59 -3.09
C TYR A 110 7.58 -4.39 -2.40
N GLY A 111 8.06 -4.07 -1.21
CA GLY A 111 7.70 -2.85 -0.50
C GLY A 111 8.59 -1.69 -0.89
N TYR A 112 8.01 -0.60 -1.36
CA TYR A 112 8.72 0.67 -1.55
C TYR A 112 8.53 1.55 -0.32
N VAL A 113 9.59 1.74 0.44
CA VAL A 113 9.58 2.63 1.60
C VAL A 113 9.65 4.07 1.09
N PHE A 114 8.51 4.76 1.08
CA PHE A 114 8.43 6.13 0.58
C PHE A 114 8.80 7.16 1.64
N GLN A 115 9.33 8.31 1.17
CA GLN A 115 9.55 9.51 1.97
C GLN A 115 8.39 10.46 1.73
N GLY A 116 7.86 11.08 2.80
CA GLY A 116 6.68 11.94 2.75
C GLY A 116 5.49 11.34 3.49
N GLN A 117 4.31 11.87 3.21
CA GLN A 117 3.07 11.49 3.87
C GLN A 117 2.05 10.95 2.87
N CYS A 118 1.16 10.12 3.38
CA CYS A 118 -0.04 9.69 2.68
C CYS A 118 -1.19 9.76 3.68
N TYR A 119 -2.17 10.61 3.39
CA TYR A 119 -3.31 10.86 4.25
C TYR A 119 -4.55 10.18 3.68
N ASP A 120 -5.23 9.38 4.50
CA ASP A 120 -6.57 8.91 4.18
C ASP A 120 -7.55 10.05 4.47
N ILE A 121 -8.23 10.55 3.44
CA ILE A 121 -9.22 11.63 3.50
C ILE A 121 -10.65 11.12 3.26
N GLY A 122 -10.89 9.83 3.47
CA GLY A 122 -12.18 9.17 3.24
C GLY A 122 -13.27 9.53 4.25
N THR A 123 -12.97 10.31 5.31
CA THR A 123 -13.97 10.83 6.26
C THR A 123 -13.96 12.34 6.29
N PRO A 124 -15.10 12.99 6.62
CA PRO A 124 -15.17 14.46 6.75
C PRO A 124 -14.16 15.02 7.76
N ASP A 125 -13.94 14.31 8.87
CA ASP A 125 -13.00 14.73 9.92
C ASP A 125 -11.56 14.68 9.41
N ALA A 126 -11.13 13.57 8.83
CA ALA A 126 -9.81 13.41 8.25
C ALA A 126 -9.54 14.42 7.11
N TYR A 127 -10.55 14.67 6.26
CA TYR A 127 -10.48 15.70 5.24
C TYR A 127 -10.28 17.11 5.82
N GLY A 128 -11.02 17.44 6.88
CA GLY A 128 -10.91 18.73 7.58
C GLY A 128 -9.52 18.92 8.22
N GLU A 129 -8.99 17.88 8.88
CA GLU A 129 -7.65 17.92 9.48
C GLU A 129 -6.56 18.16 8.43
N VAL A 130 -6.64 17.51 7.29
CA VAL A 130 -5.66 17.67 6.19
C VAL A 130 -5.79 19.05 5.53
N GLN A 131 -7.01 19.61 5.40
CA GLN A 131 -7.19 20.97 4.92
C GLN A 131 -6.49 22.00 5.81
N GLU A 132 -6.55 21.85 7.13
CA GLU A 132 -5.86 22.76 8.05
C GLU A 132 -4.34 22.64 7.93
N LEU A 133 -3.78 21.42 7.80
CA LEU A 133 -2.35 21.22 7.58
C LEU A 133 -1.84 21.98 6.35
N TYR A 134 -2.53 21.81 5.21
CA TYR A 134 -2.13 22.48 3.95
C TYR A 134 -2.41 23.99 3.92
N ARG A 135 -3.32 24.50 4.75
CA ARG A 135 -3.56 25.93 4.88
C ARG A 135 -2.38 26.63 5.57
N VAL A 136 -1.84 26.03 6.63
CA VAL A 136 -0.70 26.57 7.40
C VAL A 136 0.60 26.60 6.57
N GLU A 137 0.77 25.67 5.63
CA GLU A 137 1.96 25.64 4.76
C GLU A 137 1.95 26.73 3.65
N GLN A 138 0.83 27.42 3.44
CA GLN A 138 0.68 28.47 2.43
C GLN A 138 0.82 29.90 3.00
N GLU A 139 0.90 30.08 4.32
CA GLU A 139 1.15 31.34 5.02
C GLU A 139 2.65 31.50 5.33
#